data_a2d319334116bccbb53ed4c27e33a544
#
_entry.id   a2d319334116bccbb53ed4c27e33a544
#
_cell.length_a   1.000
_cell.length_b   1.000
_cell.length_c   1.000
_cell.angle_alpha   90.00
_cell.angle_beta   90.00
_cell.angle_gamma   90.00
#
_symmetry.space_group_name_H-M   'P 1'
#
loop_
_entity.id
_entity.type
_entity.pdbx_description
1 polymer ?
#
loop_
_entity_poly.entity_id
_entity_poly.type
_entity_poly.pdbx_seq_one_letter_code
_entity_poly.pdbx_strand_id
1 'polypeptide(L)'
;FDSHEGFGEGDSTTQEIAKERLKDAIKSAAEEAEKSRSWGTVSRSMRQSIMERITTKIDWRKVLRYFVKTSQRSDKQSTPRRLNKRFPRVHAGKRVRRHAKIAISIDQSGSVDDNMLAMFFSELNKLAQIAEFTIVPFDTKVAKDKVYVWKKGQTRVTERVLNGGTCFNAPTKYVNEQGFDGHIVLTDLCAPKPIASKCQRMWMTNKANADRPYFKTNERIIAVDG
;
A
#
# COMPACT_ATOMS: atom_id res chain seq x y z
N PHE A 1 2.29 36.00 22.02
CA PHE A 1 1.92 35.90 20.60
C PHE A 1 2.64 34.68 20.07
N ASP A 2 1.91 33.59 19.94
CA ASP A 2 2.40 32.34 19.39
C ASP A 2 2.42 32.50 17.86
N SER A 3 3.60 32.58 17.25
CA SER A 3 3.73 32.67 15.80
C SER A 3 3.63 31.27 15.24
N HIS A 4 2.58 31.00 14.46
CA HIS A 4 2.37 29.75 13.70
C HIS A 4 3.29 29.62 12.47
N GLU A 5 4.48 30.16 12.49
CA GLU A 5 5.43 30.17 11.37
C GLU A 5 6.14 28.81 11.10
N GLY A 6 5.72 27.72 11.69
CA GLY A 6 6.29 26.38 11.45
C GLY A 6 5.38 25.37 10.76
N PHE A 7 4.16 25.73 10.42
CA PHE A 7 3.17 24.77 9.86
C PHE A 7 3.25 24.57 8.34
N GLY A 8 4.22 25.15 7.64
CA GLY A 8 4.32 25.11 6.17
C GLY A 8 5.49 24.34 5.58
N GLU A 9 6.48 23.93 6.37
CA GLU A 9 7.72 23.29 5.87
C GLU A 9 7.73 21.76 5.96
N GLY A 10 6.61 21.10 5.67
CA GLY A 10 6.62 19.68 5.39
C GLY A 10 7.24 19.43 4.01
N ASP A 11 8.17 18.45 3.92
CA ASP A 11 8.65 17.89 2.66
C ASP A 11 7.45 17.77 1.69
N SER A 12 7.61 18.20 0.43
CA SER A 12 6.55 18.22 -0.58
C SER A 12 5.77 16.88 -0.66
N THR A 13 6.47 15.78 -0.41
CA THR A 13 5.92 14.43 -0.30
C THR A 13 4.94 14.28 0.87
N THR A 14 5.23 14.89 2.02
CA THR A 14 4.37 14.83 3.21
C THR A 14 3.09 15.63 3.00
N GLN A 15 3.18 16.78 2.33
CA GLN A 15 2.02 17.59 1.97
C GLN A 15 1.12 16.89 0.94
N GLU A 16 1.69 16.22 -0.05
CA GLU A 16 0.93 15.44 -1.04
C GLU A 16 0.17 14.28 -0.38
N ILE A 17 0.80 13.62 0.58
CA ILE A 17 0.19 12.55 1.37
C ILE A 17 -0.97 13.06 2.23
N ALA A 18 -0.78 14.18 2.91
CA ALA A 18 -1.84 14.80 3.69
C ALA A 18 -3.04 15.17 2.83
N LYS A 19 -2.79 15.70 1.61
CA LYS A 19 -3.83 15.98 0.62
C LYS A 19 -4.59 14.72 0.17
N GLU A 20 -3.89 13.61 -0.08
CA GLU A 20 -4.54 12.35 -0.47
C GLU A 20 -5.39 11.75 0.67
N ARG A 21 -4.87 11.78 1.91
CA ARG A 21 -5.67 11.36 3.09
C ARG A 21 -6.91 12.22 3.30
N LEU A 22 -6.76 13.54 3.11
CA LEU A 22 -7.88 14.45 3.19
C LEU A 22 -8.92 14.16 2.11
N LYS A 23 -8.50 13.86 0.88
CA LYS A 23 -9.40 13.44 -0.20
C LYS A 23 -10.14 12.16 0.14
N ASP A 24 -9.45 11.14 0.65
CA ASP A 24 -10.08 9.88 1.05
C ASP A 24 -11.12 10.10 2.16
N ALA A 25 -10.80 10.93 3.16
CA ALA A 25 -11.72 11.28 4.24
C ALA A 25 -12.95 12.04 3.71
N ILE A 26 -12.74 13.02 2.82
CA ILE A 26 -13.82 13.78 2.19
C ILE A 26 -14.67 12.86 1.30
N LYS A 27 -14.05 11.92 0.56
CA LYS A 27 -14.77 10.94 -0.26
C LYS A 27 -15.67 10.07 0.60
N SER A 28 -15.15 9.48 1.67
CA SER A 28 -15.93 8.65 2.58
C SER A 28 -17.10 9.42 3.20
N ALA A 29 -16.86 10.65 3.65
CA ALA A 29 -17.89 11.52 4.21
C ALA A 29 -18.96 11.92 3.17
N ALA A 30 -18.54 12.19 1.92
CA ALA A 30 -19.47 12.52 0.84
C ALA A 30 -20.33 11.31 0.43
N GLU A 31 -19.75 10.11 0.35
CA GLU A 31 -20.47 8.86 0.08
C GLU A 31 -21.49 8.55 1.18
N GLU A 32 -21.12 8.79 2.44
CA GLU A 32 -22.03 8.61 3.57
C GLU A 32 -23.16 9.63 3.58
N ALA A 33 -22.86 10.90 3.28
CA ALA A 33 -23.86 11.97 3.12
C ALA A 33 -24.82 11.70 1.95
N GLU A 34 -24.32 11.13 0.84
CA GLU A 34 -25.16 10.73 -0.30
C GLU A 34 -26.09 9.57 0.07
N LYS A 35 -25.57 8.53 0.73
CA LYS A 35 -26.36 7.36 1.19
C LYS A 35 -27.46 7.76 2.19
N SER A 36 -27.13 8.65 3.10
CA SER A 36 -28.06 9.14 4.14
C SER A 36 -28.96 10.29 3.66
N ARG A 37 -28.76 10.78 2.43
CA ARG A 37 -29.38 12.00 1.89
C ARG A 37 -29.23 13.22 2.82
N SER A 38 -28.17 13.25 3.61
CA SER A 38 -27.92 14.22 4.67
C SER A 38 -26.73 15.13 4.35
N TRP A 39 -26.88 15.97 3.31
CA TRP A 39 -25.87 16.99 2.99
C TRP A 39 -26.00 18.25 3.86
N GLY A 40 -26.94 18.28 4.79
CA GLY A 40 -27.17 19.43 5.67
C GLY A 40 -27.39 20.72 4.89
N THR A 41 -26.72 21.80 5.32
CA THR A 41 -26.78 23.13 4.73
C THR A 41 -25.85 23.34 3.52
N VAL A 42 -25.20 22.29 3.02
CA VAL A 42 -24.25 22.40 1.90
C VAL A 42 -25.00 22.75 0.61
N SER A 43 -24.64 23.87 -0.01
CA SER A 43 -25.25 24.32 -1.25
C SER A 43 -24.99 23.34 -2.40
N ARG A 44 -25.88 23.33 -3.42
CA ARG A 44 -25.75 22.45 -4.59
C ARG A 44 -24.41 22.66 -5.34
N SER A 45 -23.98 23.92 -5.47
CA SER A 45 -22.73 24.29 -6.13
C SER A 45 -21.51 23.78 -5.35
N MET A 46 -21.55 23.89 -4.02
CA MET A 46 -20.48 23.35 -3.16
C MET A 46 -20.41 21.84 -3.22
N ARG A 47 -21.56 21.15 -3.22
CA ARG A 47 -21.65 19.70 -3.40
C ARG A 47 -21.01 19.26 -4.72
N GLN A 48 -21.33 19.96 -5.81
CA GLN A 48 -20.77 19.67 -7.13
C GLN A 48 -19.25 19.87 -7.14
N SER A 49 -18.73 20.96 -6.56
CA SER A 49 -17.30 21.20 -6.43
C SER A 49 -16.58 20.14 -5.58
N ILE A 50 -17.22 19.63 -4.52
CA ILE A 50 -16.68 18.54 -3.69
C ILE A 50 -16.61 17.27 -4.53
N MET A 51 -17.70 16.92 -5.23
CA MET A 51 -17.76 15.72 -6.07
C MET A 51 -16.72 15.75 -7.21
N GLU A 52 -16.55 16.89 -7.87
CA GLU A 52 -15.52 17.07 -8.91
C GLU A 52 -14.11 16.87 -8.36
N ARG A 53 -13.79 17.41 -7.18
CA ARG A 53 -12.49 17.24 -6.53
C ARG A 53 -12.23 15.81 -6.07
N ILE A 54 -13.27 15.08 -5.68
CA ILE A 54 -13.19 13.66 -5.27
C ILE A 54 -12.96 12.77 -6.49
N THR A 55 -13.53 13.09 -7.64
CA THR A 55 -13.42 12.30 -8.88
C THR A 55 -12.04 12.44 -9.55
N THR A 56 -11.17 13.33 -9.07
CA THR A 56 -9.81 13.45 -9.59
C THR A 56 -9.05 12.15 -9.34
N LYS A 57 -8.51 11.54 -10.39
CA LYS A 57 -7.77 10.26 -10.33
C LYS A 57 -6.70 10.29 -9.24
N ILE A 58 -6.76 9.34 -8.32
CA ILE A 58 -5.72 9.16 -7.30
C ILE A 58 -4.46 8.65 -8.00
N ASP A 59 -3.35 9.37 -7.87
CA ASP A 59 -2.05 8.84 -8.30
C ASP A 59 -1.60 7.72 -7.36
N TRP A 60 -1.98 6.48 -7.70
CA TRP A 60 -1.67 5.28 -6.94
C TRP A 60 -0.16 5.11 -6.71
N ARG A 61 0.71 5.67 -7.60
CA ARG A 61 2.17 5.61 -7.44
C ARG A 61 2.63 6.41 -6.22
N LYS A 62 2.02 7.56 -5.96
CA LYS A 62 2.27 8.36 -4.75
C LYS A 62 1.82 7.61 -3.51
N VAL A 63 0.66 6.98 -3.56
CA VAL A 63 0.14 6.15 -2.47
C VAL A 63 1.06 4.98 -2.17
N LEU A 64 1.54 4.29 -3.19
CA LEU A 64 2.45 3.17 -3.05
C LEU A 64 3.80 3.59 -2.45
N ARG A 65 4.38 4.71 -2.92
CA ARG A 65 5.59 5.28 -2.32
C ARG A 65 5.39 5.61 -0.84
N TYR A 66 4.24 6.14 -0.49
CA TYR A 66 3.90 6.41 0.90
C TYR A 66 3.79 5.14 1.72
N PHE A 67 3.08 4.13 1.21
CA PHE A 67 2.96 2.83 1.87
C PHE A 67 4.35 2.24 2.17
N VAL A 68 5.24 2.24 1.18
CA VAL A 68 6.63 1.79 1.35
C VAL A 68 7.36 2.60 2.44
N LYS A 69 7.22 3.93 2.44
CA LYS A 69 7.85 4.78 3.46
C LYS A 69 7.27 4.57 4.86
N THR A 70 5.96 4.39 5.00
CA THR A 70 5.31 4.20 6.32
C THR A 70 5.51 2.82 6.90
N SER A 71 5.72 1.82 6.05
CA SER A 71 6.03 0.45 6.47
C SER A 71 7.49 0.27 6.93
N GLN A 72 8.35 1.30 6.78
CA GLN A 72 9.74 1.22 7.19
C GLN A 72 9.89 1.17 8.71
N ARG A 73 10.46 0.08 9.22
CA ARG A 73 10.90 0.00 10.61
C ARG A 73 12.27 0.65 10.80
N SER A 74 12.46 1.29 11.94
CA SER A 74 13.76 1.81 12.33
C SER A 74 14.54 0.74 13.07
N ASP A 75 15.51 0.13 12.41
CA ASP A 75 16.51 -0.70 13.10
C ASP A 75 17.64 0.17 13.64
N LYS A 76 17.84 0.11 14.97
CA LYS A 76 18.87 0.87 15.66
C LYS A 76 20.11 0.01 15.87
N GLN A 77 21.11 0.19 15.02
CA GLN A 77 22.39 -0.48 15.15
C GLN A 77 23.39 0.40 15.90
N SER A 78 24.11 -0.20 16.85
CA SER A 78 25.24 0.44 17.51
C SER A 78 26.40 0.60 16.52
N THR A 79 27.05 1.76 16.49
CA THR A 79 28.19 2.01 15.61
C THR A 79 29.22 2.92 16.27
N PRO A 80 30.51 2.53 16.25
CA PRO A 80 31.59 3.36 16.79
C PRO A 80 31.81 4.66 16.00
N ARG A 81 31.30 4.74 14.76
CA ARG A 81 31.44 5.92 13.90
C ARG A 81 30.54 7.10 14.31
N ARG A 82 29.66 6.92 15.31
CA ARG A 82 28.82 7.98 15.86
C ARG A 82 29.04 8.08 17.36
N LEU A 83 29.16 9.32 17.86
CA LEU A 83 29.22 9.58 19.29
C LEU A 83 27.86 9.27 19.93
N ASN A 84 27.90 8.61 21.08
CA ASN A 84 26.74 8.45 21.93
C ASN A 84 26.40 9.80 22.54
N LYS A 85 25.16 10.27 22.39
CA LYS A 85 24.74 11.58 22.91
C LYS A 85 24.77 11.66 24.45
N ARG A 86 24.58 10.52 25.13
CA ARG A 86 24.50 10.46 26.60
C ARG A 86 25.86 10.16 27.25
N PHE A 87 26.66 9.33 26.61
CA PHE A 87 27.99 8.94 27.09
C PHE A 87 28.99 9.00 25.93
N PRO A 88 29.42 10.23 25.57
CA PRO A 88 30.37 10.42 24.47
C PRO A 88 31.71 9.76 24.84
N ARG A 89 32.31 9.05 23.87
CA ARG A 89 33.58 8.32 23.98
C ARG A 89 33.59 7.06 24.86
N VAL A 90 32.55 6.80 25.66
CA VAL A 90 32.42 5.60 26.50
C VAL A 90 31.60 4.51 25.77
N HIS A 91 30.51 4.92 25.11
CA HIS A 91 29.65 4.01 24.38
C HIS A 91 29.52 4.41 22.91
N ALA A 92 29.35 3.40 22.05
CA ALA A 92 29.09 3.60 20.65
C ALA A 92 27.74 4.32 20.43
N GLY A 93 27.69 5.22 19.47
CA GLY A 93 26.44 5.88 19.07
C GLY A 93 25.51 4.91 18.31
N LYS A 94 24.27 5.32 18.08
CA LYS A 94 23.28 4.55 17.34
C LYS A 94 23.06 5.12 15.94
N ARG A 95 23.09 4.25 14.93
CA ARG A 95 22.67 4.56 13.57
C ARG A 95 21.30 3.91 13.33
N VAL A 96 20.35 4.71 12.87
CA VAL A 96 19.05 4.21 12.44
C VAL A 96 19.16 3.80 10.96
N ARG A 97 18.99 2.53 10.68
CA ARG A 97 18.77 2.03 9.32
C ARG A 97 17.26 1.88 9.13
N ARG A 98 16.75 2.51 8.11
CA ARG A 98 15.34 2.36 7.71
C ARG A 98 15.31 1.40 6.53
N HIS A 99 14.90 0.18 6.79
CA HIS A 99 14.60 -0.82 5.76
C HIS A 99 13.14 -1.20 5.89
N ALA A 100 12.45 -1.33 4.78
CA ALA A 100 11.13 -1.92 4.76
C ALA A 100 11.23 -3.29 4.09
N LYS A 101 10.84 -4.33 4.80
CA LYS A 101 10.65 -5.67 4.24
C LYS A 101 9.21 -5.78 3.78
N ILE A 102 8.97 -5.54 2.49
CA ILE A 102 7.62 -5.52 1.91
C ILE A 102 7.37 -6.81 1.17
N ALA A 103 6.23 -7.44 1.45
CA ALA A 103 5.69 -8.54 0.68
C ALA A 103 4.67 -8.03 -0.32
N ILE A 104 4.75 -8.49 -1.54
CA ILE A 104 3.74 -8.29 -2.58
C ILE A 104 3.21 -9.65 -2.98
N SER A 105 1.98 -9.94 -2.56
CA SER A 105 1.30 -11.17 -2.92
C SER A 105 0.56 -10.98 -4.23
N ILE A 106 0.79 -11.87 -5.19
CA ILE A 106 0.16 -11.83 -6.51
C ILE A 106 -0.80 -13.00 -6.60
N ASP A 107 -2.06 -12.67 -6.75
CA ASP A 107 -3.13 -13.63 -7.02
C ASP A 107 -2.97 -14.17 -8.44
N GLN A 108 -2.82 -15.48 -8.55
CA GLN A 108 -2.69 -16.20 -9.81
C GLN A 108 -3.84 -17.19 -10.03
N SER A 109 -4.95 -16.97 -9.32
CA SER A 109 -6.17 -17.75 -9.50
C SER A 109 -6.74 -17.61 -10.92
N GLY A 110 -7.59 -18.55 -11.30
CA GLY A 110 -8.20 -18.55 -12.62
C GLY A 110 -9.15 -17.38 -12.88
N SER A 111 -9.61 -16.66 -11.84
CA SER A 111 -10.44 -15.45 -11.97
C SER A 111 -9.65 -14.20 -12.38
N VAL A 112 -8.32 -14.19 -12.14
CA VAL A 112 -7.42 -13.14 -12.60
C VAL A 112 -7.00 -13.45 -14.02
N ASP A 113 -7.41 -12.64 -15.00
CA ASP A 113 -7.05 -12.84 -16.40
C ASP A 113 -5.59 -12.44 -16.67
N ASP A 114 -5.07 -12.86 -17.82
CA ASP A 114 -3.67 -12.61 -18.19
C ASP A 114 -3.40 -11.12 -18.45
N ASN A 115 -4.40 -10.34 -18.88
CA ASN A 115 -4.30 -8.91 -19.08
C ASN A 115 -4.13 -8.20 -17.72
N MET A 116 -4.92 -8.59 -16.73
CA MET A 116 -4.83 -8.07 -15.36
C MET A 116 -3.48 -8.43 -14.73
N LEU A 117 -3.01 -9.66 -14.96
CA LEU A 117 -1.71 -10.10 -14.49
C LEU A 117 -0.56 -9.31 -15.13
N ALA A 118 -0.62 -9.08 -16.46
CA ALA A 118 0.34 -8.25 -17.18
C ALA A 118 0.34 -6.80 -16.67
N MET A 119 -0.83 -6.24 -16.38
CA MET A 119 -0.97 -4.93 -15.75
C MET A 119 -0.28 -4.89 -14.37
N PHE A 120 -0.51 -5.88 -13.52
CA PHE A 120 0.15 -5.99 -12.22
C PHE A 120 1.68 -6.03 -12.35
N PHE A 121 2.20 -6.83 -13.26
CA PHE A 121 3.64 -6.91 -13.49
C PHE A 121 4.23 -5.63 -14.06
N SER A 122 3.52 -4.93 -14.94
CA SER A 122 3.93 -3.61 -15.42
C SER A 122 4.10 -2.63 -14.26
N GLU A 123 3.15 -2.63 -13.32
CA GLU A 123 3.21 -1.76 -12.16
C GLU A 123 4.31 -2.17 -11.17
N LEU A 124 4.54 -3.46 -11.00
CA LEU A 124 5.65 -3.97 -10.18
C LEU A 124 7.01 -3.59 -10.76
N ASN A 125 7.19 -3.61 -12.08
CA ASN A 125 8.41 -3.13 -12.71
C ASN A 125 8.66 -1.64 -12.43
N LYS A 126 7.61 -0.81 -12.40
CA LYS A 126 7.71 0.61 -12.02
C LYS A 126 8.06 0.77 -10.53
N LEU A 127 7.47 -0.06 -9.66
CA LEU A 127 7.77 -0.06 -8.23
C LEU A 127 9.20 -0.52 -7.95
N ALA A 128 9.70 -1.50 -8.69
CA ALA A 128 11.07 -2.02 -8.56
C ALA A 128 12.14 -0.94 -8.82
N GLN A 129 11.82 0.11 -9.55
CA GLN A 129 12.73 1.26 -9.71
C GLN A 129 12.90 2.06 -8.39
N ILE A 130 11.95 1.95 -7.48
CA ILE A 130 11.89 2.75 -6.25
C ILE A 130 12.33 1.96 -5.03
N ALA A 131 11.88 0.70 -4.93
CA ALA A 131 12.05 -0.13 -3.74
C ALA A 131 12.37 -1.59 -4.08
N GLU A 132 12.94 -2.31 -3.11
CA GLU A 132 13.08 -3.76 -3.12
C GLU A 132 11.88 -4.38 -2.39
N PHE A 133 11.36 -5.50 -2.89
CA PHE A 133 10.24 -6.21 -2.30
C PHE A 133 10.28 -7.70 -2.59
N THR A 134 9.56 -8.48 -1.79
CA THR A 134 9.45 -9.93 -1.96
C THR A 134 8.14 -10.26 -2.65
N ILE A 135 8.21 -10.98 -3.77
CA ILE A 135 7.04 -11.50 -4.49
C ILE A 135 6.63 -12.83 -3.88
N VAL A 136 5.34 -12.96 -3.61
CA VAL A 136 4.69 -14.12 -3.03
C VAL A 136 3.54 -14.55 -3.94
N PRO A 137 3.78 -15.41 -4.94
CA PRO A 137 2.71 -15.95 -5.78
C PRO A 137 1.81 -16.86 -4.95
N PHE A 138 0.50 -16.71 -5.12
CA PHE A 138 -0.48 -17.53 -4.43
C PHE A 138 -1.74 -17.77 -5.26
N ASP A 139 -2.45 -18.82 -4.90
CA ASP A 139 -3.84 -19.14 -5.30
C ASP A 139 -4.61 -19.58 -4.03
N THR A 140 -4.94 -20.85 -3.88
CA THR A 140 -5.42 -21.44 -2.63
C THR A 140 -4.30 -21.60 -1.60
N LYS A 141 -3.04 -21.66 -2.06
CA LYS A 141 -1.81 -21.82 -1.27
C LYS A 141 -0.73 -20.87 -1.77
N VAL A 142 0.30 -20.64 -0.95
CA VAL A 142 1.49 -19.90 -1.38
C VAL A 142 2.46 -20.85 -2.06
N ALA A 143 2.93 -20.51 -3.25
CA ALA A 143 3.98 -21.23 -3.95
C ALA A 143 5.35 -20.85 -3.33
N LYS A 144 5.70 -21.49 -2.20
CA LYS A 144 6.89 -21.16 -1.39
C LYS A 144 8.19 -21.29 -2.15
N ASP A 145 8.28 -22.24 -3.07
CA ASP A 145 9.40 -22.48 -3.98
C ASP A 145 9.56 -21.40 -5.07
N LYS A 146 8.51 -20.63 -5.31
CA LYS A 146 8.48 -19.52 -6.28
C LYS A 146 8.52 -18.13 -5.63
N VAL A 147 8.68 -18.06 -4.31
CA VAL A 147 8.88 -16.78 -3.61
C VAL A 147 10.28 -16.28 -3.91
N TYR A 148 10.39 -15.01 -4.32
CA TYR A 148 11.68 -14.40 -4.64
C TYR A 148 11.73 -12.93 -4.27
N VAL A 149 12.95 -12.42 -4.06
CA VAL A 149 13.19 -11.00 -3.83
C VAL A 149 13.40 -10.31 -5.18
N TRP A 150 12.61 -9.29 -5.42
CA TRP A 150 12.76 -8.40 -6.57
C TRP A 150 13.59 -7.19 -6.14
N LYS A 151 14.83 -7.15 -6.59
CA LYS A 151 15.78 -6.11 -6.22
C LYS A 151 15.51 -4.81 -6.96
N LYS A 152 15.79 -3.71 -6.29
CA LYS A 152 15.67 -2.37 -6.88
C LYS A 152 16.47 -2.25 -8.18
N GLY A 153 15.86 -1.65 -9.20
CA GLY A 153 16.46 -1.42 -10.53
C GLY A 153 16.44 -2.63 -11.46
N GLN A 154 15.91 -3.79 -11.04
CA GLN A 154 15.74 -4.95 -11.91
C GLN A 154 14.40 -4.88 -12.64
N THR A 155 14.41 -5.25 -13.91
CA THR A 155 13.21 -5.53 -14.70
C THR A 155 13.07 -7.03 -14.87
N ARG A 156 11.88 -7.57 -14.69
CA ARG A 156 11.59 -8.99 -14.87
C ARG A 156 10.36 -9.18 -15.74
N VAL A 157 10.42 -10.18 -16.57
CA VAL A 157 9.25 -10.78 -17.21
C VAL A 157 8.79 -11.90 -16.30
N THR A 158 7.53 -11.90 -15.96
CA THR A 158 6.97 -12.87 -15.02
C THR A 158 5.79 -13.58 -15.66
N GLU A 159 5.73 -14.88 -15.46
CA GLU A 159 4.73 -15.78 -16.02
C GLU A 159 3.80 -16.27 -14.91
N ARG A 160 2.61 -16.69 -15.30
CA ARG A 160 1.69 -17.40 -14.42
C ARG A 160 2.29 -18.74 -14.02
N VAL A 161 2.34 -19.02 -12.71
CA VAL A 161 2.87 -20.29 -12.16
C VAL A 161 1.80 -21.12 -11.45
N LEU A 162 0.63 -20.53 -11.19
CA LEU A 162 -0.50 -21.15 -10.52
C LEU A 162 -1.80 -20.86 -11.30
N ASN A 163 -2.82 -21.71 -11.14
CA ASN A 163 -4.12 -21.52 -11.80
C ASN A 163 -5.22 -22.26 -11.02
N GLY A 164 -5.33 -21.95 -9.73
CA GLY A 164 -6.35 -22.53 -8.84
C GLY A 164 -7.44 -21.54 -8.44
N GLY A 165 -8.10 -21.82 -7.33
CA GLY A 165 -9.02 -20.87 -6.68
C GLY A 165 -8.27 -19.80 -5.88
N THR A 166 -8.99 -18.93 -5.15
CA THR A 166 -8.39 -17.84 -4.38
C THR A 166 -8.58 -18.03 -2.88
N CYS A 167 -7.51 -17.92 -2.10
CA CYS A 167 -7.56 -17.92 -0.64
C CYS A 167 -6.60 -16.89 -0.04
N PHE A 168 -7.12 -15.74 0.40
CA PHE A 168 -6.33 -14.66 0.99
C PHE A 168 -5.73 -14.99 2.35
N ASN A 169 -6.19 -16.06 3.02
CA ASN A 169 -5.59 -16.50 4.28
C ASN A 169 -4.18 -17.06 4.07
N ALA A 170 -3.92 -17.71 2.93
CA ALA A 170 -2.62 -18.32 2.64
C ALA A 170 -1.48 -17.29 2.60
N PRO A 171 -1.53 -16.23 1.76
CA PRO A 171 -0.49 -15.21 1.75
C PRO A 171 -0.44 -14.40 3.05
N THR A 172 -1.60 -14.15 3.71
CA THR A 172 -1.62 -13.41 4.98
C THR A 172 -0.91 -14.18 6.10
N LYS A 173 -1.13 -15.49 6.22
CA LYS A 173 -0.40 -16.36 7.19
C LYS A 173 1.09 -16.33 6.91
N TYR A 174 1.47 -16.54 5.65
CA TYR A 174 2.88 -16.51 5.25
C TYR A 174 3.56 -15.20 5.63
N VAL A 175 2.94 -14.06 5.31
CA VAL A 175 3.46 -12.73 5.62
C VAL A 175 3.58 -12.51 7.14
N ASN A 176 2.58 -12.95 7.91
CA ASN A 176 2.58 -12.86 9.37
C ASN A 176 3.67 -13.70 10.03
N GLU A 177 3.99 -14.87 9.46
CA GLU A 177 5.05 -15.78 9.93
C GLU A 177 6.44 -15.25 9.59
N GLN A 178 6.63 -14.70 8.40
CA GLN A 178 7.91 -14.19 7.93
C GLN A 178 8.27 -12.79 8.46
N GLY A 179 7.36 -12.12 9.17
CA GLY A 179 7.61 -10.85 9.84
C GLY A 179 7.88 -9.69 8.88
N PHE A 180 7.10 -9.58 7.81
CA PHE A 180 7.15 -8.42 6.90
C PHE A 180 6.61 -7.15 7.59
N ASP A 181 7.06 -6.00 7.11
CA ASP A 181 6.68 -4.69 7.62
C ASP A 181 5.47 -4.10 6.88
N GLY A 182 5.25 -4.53 5.65
CA GLY A 182 4.11 -4.16 4.82
C GLY A 182 3.70 -5.29 3.88
N HIS A 183 2.42 -5.36 3.55
CA HIS A 183 1.82 -6.36 2.68
C HIS A 183 0.94 -5.70 1.63
N ILE A 184 1.26 -5.91 0.37
CA ILE A 184 0.45 -5.47 -0.77
C ILE A 184 -0.12 -6.73 -1.43
N VAL A 185 -1.41 -6.75 -1.68
CA VAL A 185 -2.08 -7.87 -2.34
C VAL A 185 -2.64 -7.41 -3.67
N LEU A 186 -2.17 -8.01 -4.75
CA LEU A 186 -2.63 -7.80 -6.12
C LEU A 186 -3.64 -8.90 -6.45
N THR A 187 -4.91 -8.56 -6.64
CA THR A 187 -6.01 -9.53 -6.80
C THR A 187 -7.23 -8.86 -7.45
N ASP A 188 -8.16 -9.66 -7.93
CA ASP A 188 -9.49 -9.24 -8.36
C ASP A 188 -10.48 -9.00 -7.19
N LEU A 189 -10.06 -9.24 -5.93
CA LEU A 189 -10.88 -9.16 -4.72
C LEU A 189 -12.08 -10.13 -4.67
N CYS A 190 -12.10 -11.18 -5.47
CA CYS A 190 -13.20 -12.14 -5.58
C CYS A 190 -13.06 -13.33 -4.62
N ALA A 191 -12.74 -13.08 -3.34
CA ALA A 191 -12.66 -14.12 -2.32
C ALA A 191 -13.04 -13.57 -0.93
N PRO A 192 -13.34 -14.45 0.06
CA PRO A 192 -13.71 -14.04 1.40
C PRO A 192 -12.62 -13.24 2.12
N LYS A 193 -13.06 -12.38 3.05
CA LYS A 193 -12.16 -11.57 3.89
C LYS A 193 -11.15 -12.46 4.62
N PRO A 194 -9.84 -12.15 4.53
CA PRO A 194 -8.82 -12.93 5.21
C PRO A 194 -8.73 -12.61 6.70
N ILE A 195 -7.93 -13.43 7.40
CA ILE A 195 -7.49 -13.18 8.77
C ILE A 195 -6.80 -11.83 8.90
N ALA A 196 -6.67 -11.33 10.14
CA ALA A 196 -5.97 -10.09 10.43
C ALA A 196 -4.48 -10.18 10.03
N SER A 197 -3.98 -9.10 9.44
CA SER A 197 -2.56 -8.94 9.14
C SER A 197 -1.85 -8.32 10.35
N LYS A 198 -0.62 -8.81 10.67
CA LYS A 198 0.24 -8.23 11.71
C LYS A 198 0.96 -6.96 11.24
N CYS A 199 1.02 -6.73 9.95
CA CYS A 199 1.57 -5.53 9.34
C CYS A 199 0.49 -4.77 8.58
N GLN A 200 0.80 -3.54 8.17
CA GLN A 200 -0.10 -2.78 7.32
C GLN A 200 -0.33 -3.52 6.00
N ARG A 201 -1.60 -3.75 5.64
CA ARG A 201 -2.00 -4.39 4.38
C ARG A 201 -2.73 -3.41 3.49
N MET A 202 -2.54 -3.57 2.18
CA MET A 202 -3.15 -2.77 1.14
C MET A 202 -3.54 -3.68 -0.03
N TRP A 203 -4.67 -3.39 -0.65
CA TRP A 203 -5.20 -4.12 -1.79
C TRP A 203 -5.02 -3.31 -3.07
N MET A 204 -4.67 -3.98 -4.14
CA MET A 204 -4.53 -3.37 -5.45
C MET A 204 -5.27 -4.23 -6.47
N THR A 205 -6.16 -3.60 -7.23
CA THR A 205 -7.04 -4.26 -8.18
C THR A 205 -7.38 -3.32 -9.34
N ASN A 206 -8.19 -3.77 -10.30
CA ASN A 206 -8.74 -2.92 -11.33
C ASN A 206 -9.89 -2.04 -10.76
N LYS A 207 -10.31 -1.02 -11.52
CA LYS A 207 -11.33 -0.08 -11.08
C LYS A 207 -12.68 -0.74 -10.82
N ALA A 208 -13.10 -1.68 -11.68
CA ALA A 208 -14.40 -2.35 -11.56
C ALA A 208 -14.51 -3.14 -10.24
N ASN A 209 -13.45 -3.84 -9.86
CA ASN A 209 -13.40 -4.64 -8.63
C ASN A 209 -13.16 -3.78 -7.38
N ALA A 210 -12.46 -2.64 -7.52
CA ALA A 210 -12.29 -1.69 -6.42
C ALA A 210 -13.63 -1.06 -5.99
N ASP A 211 -14.52 -0.80 -6.94
CA ASP A 211 -15.84 -0.23 -6.67
C ASP A 211 -16.82 -1.24 -6.03
N ARG A 212 -16.60 -2.54 -6.21
CA ARG A 212 -17.48 -3.63 -5.72
C ARG A 212 -16.68 -4.80 -5.12
N PRO A 213 -15.93 -4.59 -4.04
CA PRO A 213 -15.18 -5.68 -3.43
C PRO A 213 -16.13 -6.73 -2.81
N TYR A 214 -15.75 -8.01 -2.90
CA TYR A 214 -16.54 -9.12 -2.35
C TYR A 214 -16.71 -9.04 -0.82
N PHE A 215 -15.80 -8.36 -0.12
CA PHE A 215 -15.85 -8.21 1.33
C PHE A 215 -15.64 -6.76 1.77
N LYS A 216 -16.21 -6.39 2.91
CA LYS A 216 -16.00 -5.07 3.53
C LYS A 216 -14.69 -5.02 4.30
N THR A 217 -13.87 -4.02 4.05
CA THR A 217 -12.59 -3.79 4.74
C THR A 217 -12.36 -2.31 4.99
N ASN A 218 -11.66 -2.01 6.10
CA ASN A 218 -11.14 -0.67 6.39
C ASN A 218 -9.70 -0.50 5.84
N GLU A 219 -9.14 -1.54 5.24
CA GLU A 219 -7.84 -1.48 4.60
C GLU A 219 -7.96 -0.76 3.26
N ARG A 220 -6.88 -0.11 2.85
CA ARG A 220 -6.89 0.68 1.63
C ARG A 220 -6.98 -0.22 0.40
N ILE A 221 -7.96 0.07 -0.47
CA ILE A 221 -8.08 -0.51 -1.80
C ILE A 221 -7.67 0.55 -2.82
N ILE A 222 -6.81 0.19 -3.75
CA ILE A 222 -6.33 1.05 -4.83
C ILE A 222 -6.72 0.45 -6.16
N ALA A 223 -7.38 1.26 -6.98
CA ALA A 223 -7.62 0.93 -8.37
C ALA A 223 -6.39 1.26 -9.21
N VAL A 224 -5.97 0.31 -10.02
CA VAL A 224 -4.98 0.49 -11.07
C VAL A 224 -5.72 0.60 -12.38
N ASP A 225 -5.57 1.72 -13.05
CA ASP A 225 -6.07 1.90 -14.41
C ASP A 225 -4.98 1.37 -15.37
N GLY A 226 -5.37 0.45 -16.27
CA GLY A 226 -4.53 0.00 -17.38
C GLY A 226 -4.35 1.10 -18.43
#